data_f4a0fc98c24385daac9f3761550948c9
#
_entry.id   f4a0fc98c24385daac9f3761550948c9
#
_cell.length_a   1.000
_cell.length_b   1.000
_cell.length_c   1.000
_cell.angle_alpha   90.00
_cell.angle_beta   90.00
_cell.angle_gamma   90.00
#
_symmetry.space_group_name_H-M   'P 1'
#
loop_
_entity.id
_entity.type
_entity.pdbx_description
1 polymer ?
#
loop_
_entity_poly.entity_id
_entity_poly.type
_entity_poly.pdbx_seq_one_letter_code
_entity_poly.pdbx_strand_id
1 'polypeptide(L)'
;ILKANASQIPLNMPHQYNLNYAPHLGMFKALAGNDPIDQLNFMADQGFKSFEDNDMRTRSVKLQEKMTQTMQQRNLRMGVFVAHDIAWKRPNLASGDVDEQNAFLKEIKASIEVAKRVNAKWMTVVPGLKDFRQNIDYQTVNVINTLKKACDILEPHGLIMVIEPLNFKSHPGLFLTESPQANSICKAVDSSSCKILFDVYHQQIQEGNLIPNIESCWDEIAYFQIGDNPGRNEPYSGEINYKNIF
;
A
#
# COMPACT_ATOMS: atom_id res chain seq x y z
N ILE A 1 4.47 -13.45 32.34
CA ILE A 1 3.65 -13.11 31.17
C ILE A 1 2.26 -12.83 31.72
N LEU A 2 1.94 -11.56 31.96
CA LEU A 2 0.62 -11.12 32.42
C LEU A 2 -0.29 -11.09 31.19
N LYS A 3 -1.30 -11.97 31.17
CA LYS A 3 -2.43 -11.84 30.24
C LYS A 3 -3.19 -10.57 30.62
N ALA A 4 -3.09 -9.54 29.80
CA ALA A 4 -3.98 -8.40 29.92
C ALA A 4 -5.41 -8.88 29.64
N ASN A 5 -6.29 -8.71 30.61
CA ASN A 5 -7.72 -8.90 30.41
C ASN A 5 -8.18 -7.83 29.41
N ALA A 6 -8.50 -8.24 28.19
CA ALA A 6 -9.25 -7.40 27.27
C ALA A 6 -10.59 -7.06 27.95
N SER A 7 -10.73 -5.84 28.44
CA SER A 7 -12.00 -5.32 28.91
C SER A 7 -12.97 -5.40 27.73
N GLN A 8 -14.07 -6.14 27.90
CA GLN A 8 -15.15 -6.20 26.91
C GLN A 8 -15.72 -4.77 26.75
N ILE A 9 -15.27 -4.11 25.69
CA ILE A 9 -15.88 -2.83 25.26
C ILE A 9 -17.28 -3.19 24.73
N PRO A 10 -18.34 -2.50 25.16
CA PRO A 10 -19.67 -2.75 24.62
C PRO A 10 -19.67 -2.53 23.09
N LEU A 11 -20.07 -3.55 22.33
CA LEU A 11 -20.14 -3.56 20.87
C LEU A 11 -21.14 -2.54 20.25
N ASN A 12 -21.71 -1.63 21.03
CA ASN A 12 -22.89 -0.86 20.64
C ASN A 12 -22.64 0.62 20.26
N MET A 13 -21.40 1.10 20.27
CA MET A 13 -21.11 2.44 19.71
C MET A 13 -19.89 2.39 18.80
N PRO A 14 -19.97 2.97 17.57
CA PRO A 14 -18.83 3.06 16.69
C PRO A 14 -17.67 3.80 17.37
N HIS A 15 -16.47 3.26 17.26
CA HIS A 15 -15.27 3.96 17.74
C HIS A 15 -15.09 5.27 16.97
N GLN A 16 -14.60 6.29 17.65
CA GLN A 16 -14.16 7.53 17.03
C GLN A 16 -12.64 7.49 16.92
N TYR A 17 -12.17 7.33 15.71
CA TYR A 17 -10.74 7.35 15.42
C TYR A 17 -10.29 8.76 15.02
N ASN A 18 -9.12 9.18 15.50
CA ASN A 18 -8.53 10.48 15.16
C ASN A 18 -7.92 10.50 13.76
N LEU A 19 -7.50 9.32 13.25
CA LEU A 19 -6.94 9.14 11.93
C LEU A 19 -7.86 8.28 11.05
N ASN A 20 -7.65 8.35 9.73
CA ASN A 20 -8.40 7.53 8.79
C ASN A 20 -7.75 6.15 8.66
N TYR A 21 -7.95 5.30 9.65
CA TYR A 21 -7.50 3.92 9.58
C TYR A 21 -8.26 3.14 8.52
N ALA A 22 -7.53 2.36 7.74
CA ALA A 22 -8.02 1.57 6.62
C ALA A 22 -7.67 0.09 6.82
N PRO A 23 -8.50 -0.69 7.54
CA PRO A 23 -8.27 -2.13 7.66
C PRO A 23 -8.25 -2.79 6.28
N HIS A 24 -7.35 -3.76 6.10
CA HIS A 24 -7.32 -4.55 4.89
C HIS A 24 -8.52 -5.49 4.82
N LEU A 25 -9.13 -5.60 3.65
CA LEU A 25 -10.23 -6.54 3.44
C LEU A 25 -9.74 -7.97 3.72
N GLY A 26 -10.48 -8.67 4.57
CA GLY A 26 -10.12 -9.99 5.06
C GLY A 26 -9.68 -10.05 6.52
N MET A 27 -9.29 -8.93 7.13
CA MET A 27 -8.91 -8.90 8.56
C MET A 27 -10.05 -9.31 9.49
N PHE A 28 -11.28 -9.02 9.11
CA PHE A 28 -12.47 -9.31 9.93
C PHE A 28 -13.26 -10.55 9.48
N LYS A 29 -12.65 -11.46 8.71
CA LYS A 29 -13.33 -12.69 8.25
C LYS A 29 -13.94 -13.53 9.38
N ALA A 30 -13.27 -13.59 10.51
CA ALA A 30 -13.75 -14.35 11.67
C ALA A 30 -15.01 -13.74 12.31
N LEU A 31 -15.25 -12.44 12.14
CA LEU A 31 -16.37 -11.71 12.74
C LEU A 31 -17.48 -11.40 11.73
N ALA A 32 -17.12 -11.08 10.49
CA ALA A 32 -18.03 -10.61 9.45
C ALA A 32 -18.23 -11.60 8.28
N GLY A 33 -17.57 -12.75 8.32
CA GLY A 33 -17.63 -13.73 7.22
C GLY A 33 -16.74 -13.36 6.03
N ASN A 34 -16.92 -14.10 4.92
CA ASN A 34 -16.06 -13.97 3.73
C ASN A 34 -16.60 -12.97 2.69
N ASP A 35 -17.88 -12.56 2.76
CA ASP A 35 -18.43 -11.61 1.80
C ASP A 35 -17.78 -10.23 2.00
N PRO A 36 -17.16 -9.63 0.96
CA PRO A 36 -16.61 -8.29 1.03
C PRO A 36 -17.61 -7.24 1.51
N ILE A 37 -18.87 -7.36 1.15
CA ILE A 37 -19.91 -6.41 1.52
C ILE A 37 -20.20 -6.46 3.02
N ASP A 38 -20.28 -7.66 3.58
CA ASP A 38 -20.48 -7.83 5.01
C ASP A 38 -19.29 -7.29 5.81
N GLN A 39 -18.07 -7.50 5.32
CA GLN A 39 -16.86 -6.93 5.95
C GLN A 39 -16.84 -5.40 5.88
N LEU A 40 -17.22 -4.78 4.76
CA LEU A 40 -17.33 -3.32 4.65
C LEU A 40 -18.37 -2.76 5.63
N ASN A 41 -19.52 -3.40 5.73
CA ASN A 41 -20.55 -3.02 6.69
C ASN A 41 -20.03 -3.13 8.13
N PHE A 42 -19.36 -4.24 8.46
CA PHE A 42 -18.76 -4.43 9.78
C PHE A 42 -17.72 -3.35 10.10
N MET A 43 -16.80 -3.05 9.18
CA MET A 43 -15.80 -1.99 9.35
C MET A 43 -16.46 -0.64 9.64
N ALA A 44 -17.51 -0.29 8.90
CA ALA A 44 -18.26 0.95 9.12
C ALA A 44 -18.97 0.97 10.48
N ASP A 45 -19.55 -0.18 10.92
CA ASP A 45 -20.18 -0.31 12.23
C ASP A 45 -19.16 -0.18 13.37
N GLN A 46 -17.89 -0.57 13.15
CA GLN A 46 -16.80 -0.37 14.09
C GLN A 46 -16.22 1.07 14.06
N GLY A 47 -16.72 1.96 13.19
CA GLY A 47 -16.31 3.35 13.12
C GLY A 47 -15.19 3.66 12.14
N PHE A 48 -14.69 2.67 11.40
CA PHE A 48 -13.71 2.92 10.34
C PHE A 48 -14.31 3.78 9.22
N LYS A 49 -13.48 4.64 8.63
CA LYS A 49 -13.85 5.54 7.53
C LYS A 49 -13.17 5.19 6.22
N SER A 50 -12.30 4.19 6.24
CA SER A 50 -11.53 3.73 5.08
C SER A 50 -11.30 2.23 5.17
N PHE A 51 -10.92 1.62 4.06
CA PHE A 51 -10.43 0.23 4.01
C PHE A 51 -9.43 0.09 2.87
N GLU A 52 -8.64 -0.99 2.87
CA GLU A 52 -7.73 -1.39 1.80
C GLU A 52 -8.13 -2.71 1.19
N ASP A 53 -7.79 -2.91 -0.07
CA ASP A 53 -7.99 -4.17 -0.77
C ASP A 53 -6.96 -4.35 -1.88
N ASN A 54 -5.91 -5.11 -1.62
CA ASN A 54 -4.87 -5.40 -2.60
C ASN A 54 -5.41 -6.05 -3.88
N ASP A 55 -6.50 -6.83 -3.76
CA ASP A 55 -7.09 -7.57 -4.86
C ASP A 55 -8.12 -6.76 -5.67
N MET A 56 -8.37 -5.50 -5.32
CA MET A 56 -9.44 -4.70 -5.95
C MET A 56 -9.36 -4.73 -7.47
N ARG A 57 -8.16 -4.63 -8.06
CA ARG A 57 -7.96 -4.65 -9.51
C ARG A 57 -8.46 -5.95 -10.17
N THR A 58 -8.30 -7.07 -9.50
CA THR A 58 -8.64 -8.40 -10.02
C THR A 58 -10.08 -8.85 -9.73
N ARG A 59 -10.80 -8.10 -8.89
CA ARG A 59 -12.21 -8.37 -8.62
C ARG A 59 -13.05 -8.10 -9.85
N SER A 60 -14.15 -8.84 -10.01
CA SER A 60 -15.09 -8.59 -11.10
C SER A 60 -15.67 -7.17 -11.04
N VAL A 61 -15.92 -6.56 -12.20
CA VAL A 61 -16.53 -5.23 -12.29
C VAL A 61 -17.81 -5.13 -11.47
N LYS A 62 -18.67 -6.14 -11.53
CA LYS A 62 -19.92 -6.22 -10.75
C LYS A 62 -19.66 -6.14 -9.23
N LEU A 63 -18.61 -6.81 -8.75
CA LEU A 63 -18.26 -6.75 -7.31
C LEU A 63 -17.69 -5.39 -6.95
N GLN A 64 -16.80 -4.82 -7.78
CA GLN A 64 -16.27 -3.47 -7.58
C GLN A 64 -17.39 -2.43 -7.47
N GLU A 65 -18.40 -2.50 -8.35
CA GLU A 65 -19.58 -1.64 -8.33
C GLU A 65 -20.40 -1.82 -7.05
N LYS A 66 -20.66 -3.07 -6.64
CA LYS A 66 -21.38 -3.37 -5.39
C LYS A 66 -20.62 -2.83 -4.16
N MET A 67 -19.30 -3.01 -4.11
CA MET A 67 -18.46 -2.46 -3.05
C MET A 67 -18.52 -0.93 -3.05
N THR A 68 -18.47 -0.29 -4.21
CA THR A 68 -18.59 1.17 -4.34
C THR A 68 -19.93 1.70 -3.82
N GLN A 69 -21.03 1.04 -4.15
CA GLN A 69 -22.35 1.39 -3.61
C GLN A 69 -22.37 1.27 -2.07
N THR A 70 -21.81 0.21 -1.53
CA THR A 70 -21.69 0.03 -0.07
C THR A 70 -20.81 1.11 0.57
N MET A 71 -19.66 1.44 -0.04
CA MET A 71 -18.81 2.53 0.42
C MET A 71 -19.56 3.86 0.48
N GLN A 72 -20.31 4.20 -0.55
CA GLN A 72 -21.12 5.43 -0.60
C GLN A 72 -22.19 5.45 0.50
N GLN A 73 -22.93 4.35 0.66
CA GLN A 73 -23.97 4.21 1.68
C GLN A 73 -23.43 4.29 3.11
N ARG A 74 -22.22 3.75 3.32
CA ARG A 74 -21.58 3.67 4.64
C ARG A 74 -20.57 4.77 4.91
N ASN A 75 -20.39 5.72 3.97
CA ASN A 75 -19.39 6.79 4.05
C ASN A 75 -17.96 6.25 4.28
N LEU A 76 -17.62 5.17 3.56
CA LEU A 76 -16.29 4.58 3.54
C LEU A 76 -15.49 5.09 2.33
N ARG A 77 -14.18 5.19 2.48
CA ARG A 77 -13.25 5.58 1.43
C ARG A 77 -12.33 4.40 1.07
N MET A 78 -12.05 4.21 -0.21
CA MET A 78 -10.99 3.31 -0.67
C MET A 78 -9.62 3.89 -0.27
N GLY A 79 -8.78 3.09 0.34
CA GLY A 79 -7.36 3.33 0.53
C GLY A 79 -6.56 2.92 -0.72
N VAL A 80 -5.50 2.12 -0.54
CA VAL A 80 -4.71 1.59 -1.65
C VAL A 80 -5.25 0.27 -2.19
N PHE A 81 -4.95 0.02 -3.46
CA PHE A 81 -5.00 -1.30 -4.09
C PHE A 81 -3.74 -1.52 -4.94
N VAL A 82 -3.39 -2.77 -5.25
CA VAL A 82 -2.21 -3.07 -6.07
C VAL A 82 -2.51 -2.80 -7.55
N ALA A 83 -1.70 -1.92 -8.17
CA ALA A 83 -1.95 -1.41 -9.51
C ALA A 83 -1.60 -2.38 -10.64
N HIS A 84 -0.74 -3.37 -10.39
CA HIS A 84 -0.19 -4.27 -11.41
C HIS A 84 0.10 -5.66 -10.85
N ASP A 85 0.38 -6.62 -11.72
CA ASP A 85 0.86 -7.94 -11.29
C ASP A 85 2.32 -7.82 -10.87
N ILE A 86 2.57 -7.99 -9.55
CA ILE A 86 3.91 -7.86 -8.99
C ILE A 86 4.76 -9.05 -9.42
N ALA A 87 5.91 -8.78 -10.01
CA ALA A 87 6.86 -9.80 -10.45
C ALA A 87 7.70 -10.34 -9.26
N TRP A 88 7.11 -11.25 -8.48
CA TRP A 88 7.74 -11.84 -7.29
C TRP A 88 8.90 -12.81 -7.59
N LYS A 89 9.04 -13.26 -8.83
CA LYS A 89 9.99 -14.36 -9.21
C LYS A 89 10.95 -13.97 -10.31
N ARG A 90 10.89 -12.76 -10.84
CA ARG A 90 11.77 -12.29 -11.91
C ARG A 90 12.00 -10.78 -11.80
N PRO A 91 13.13 -10.28 -12.35
CA PRO A 91 13.28 -8.84 -12.54
C PRO A 91 12.14 -8.29 -13.42
N ASN A 92 11.70 -7.08 -13.10
CA ASN A 92 10.66 -6.38 -13.85
C ASN A 92 11.17 -4.96 -14.18
N LEU A 93 10.70 -3.92 -13.48
CA LEU A 93 11.05 -2.54 -13.80
C LEU A 93 12.57 -2.28 -13.70
N ALA A 94 13.25 -2.99 -12.80
CA ALA A 94 14.69 -2.90 -12.61
C ALA A 94 15.51 -3.45 -13.80
N SER A 95 14.96 -4.39 -14.57
CA SER A 95 15.68 -5.03 -15.69
C SER A 95 16.00 -4.11 -16.85
N GLY A 96 15.18 -3.09 -17.08
CA GLY A 96 15.24 -2.26 -18.28
C GLY A 96 14.69 -2.95 -19.53
N ASP A 97 14.06 -4.11 -19.39
CA ASP A 97 13.41 -4.83 -20.47
C ASP A 97 12.19 -4.03 -20.95
N VAL A 98 12.14 -3.78 -22.26
CA VAL A 98 11.10 -2.94 -22.87
C VAL A 98 9.74 -3.62 -22.84
N ASP A 99 9.67 -4.94 -22.96
CA ASP A 99 8.40 -5.68 -22.93
C ASP A 99 7.82 -5.71 -21.51
N GLU A 100 8.66 -5.89 -20.49
CA GLU A 100 8.25 -5.80 -19.08
C GLU A 100 7.76 -4.37 -18.76
N GLN A 101 8.46 -3.35 -19.24
CA GLN A 101 8.05 -1.95 -19.07
C GLN A 101 6.70 -1.69 -19.74
N ASN A 102 6.51 -2.13 -20.99
CA ASN A 102 5.26 -1.95 -21.73
C ASN A 102 4.08 -2.71 -21.05
N ALA A 103 4.33 -3.92 -20.57
CA ALA A 103 3.34 -4.69 -19.82
C ALA A 103 2.90 -3.95 -18.55
N PHE A 104 3.84 -3.45 -17.77
CA PHE A 104 3.55 -2.65 -16.58
C PHE A 104 2.74 -1.39 -16.91
N LEU A 105 3.14 -0.61 -17.91
CA LEU A 105 2.42 0.61 -18.32
C LEU A 105 0.99 0.32 -18.80
N LYS A 106 0.78 -0.82 -19.46
CA LYS A 106 -0.56 -1.28 -19.84
C LYS A 106 -1.43 -1.56 -18.62
N GLU A 107 -0.86 -2.19 -17.58
CA GLU A 107 -1.58 -2.46 -16.34
C GLU A 107 -1.90 -1.19 -15.56
N ILE A 108 -0.94 -0.25 -15.47
CA ILE A 108 -1.16 1.08 -14.87
C ILE A 108 -2.34 1.78 -15.58
N LYS A 109 -2.35 1.77 -16.91
CA LYS A 109 -3.45 2.35 -17.69
C LYS A 109 -4.81 1.66 -17.41
N ALA A 110 -4.82 0.34 -17.29
CA ALA A 110 -6.03 -0.41 -16.95
C ALA A 110 -6.52 -0.10 -15.52
N SER A 111 -5.60 0.13 -14.58
CA SER A 111 -5.90 0.46 -13.19
C SER A 111 -6.59 1.82 -13.01
N ILE A 112 -6.51 2.72 -13.97
CA ILE A 112 -7.26 3.98 -13.96
C ILE A 112 -8.76 3.72 -13.93
N GLU A 113 -9.25 2.77 -14.72
CA GLU A 113 -10.68 2.45 -14.77
C GLU A 113 -11.16 1.79 -13.47
N VAL A 114 -10.30 1.03 -12.80
CA VAL A 114 -10.57 0.51 -11.45
C VAL A 114 -10.63 1.66 -10.45
N ALA A 115 -9.63 2.52 -10.42
CA ALA A 115 -9.56 3.67 -9.52
C ALA A 115 -10.79 4.59 -9.66
N LYS A 116 -11.21 4.89 -10.89
CA LYS A 116 -12.44 5.66 -11.15
C LYS A 116 -13.67 4.97 -10.60
N ARG A 117 -13.80 3.65 -10.82
CA ARG A 117 -14.96 2.89 -10.39
C ARG A 117 -15.10 2.82 -8.88
N VAL A 118 -13.98 2.67 -8.15
CA VAL A 118 -13.99 2.56 -6.69
C VAL A 118 -13.64 3.87 -5.97
N ASN A 119 -13.51 4.97 -6.71
CA ASN A 119 -13.12 6.29 -6.21
C ASN A 119 -11.81 6.24 -5.38
N ALA A 120 -10.82 5.47 -5.86
CA ALA A 120 -9.50 5.41 -5.24
C ALA A 120 -8.63 6.59 -5.70
N LYS A 121 -7.74 7.04 -4.83
CA LYS A 121 -6.74 8.06 -5.11
C LYS A 121 -5.33 7.45 -5.23
N TRP A 122 -5.07 6.42 -4.47
CA TRP A 122 -3.75 5.79 -4.34
C TRP A 122 -3.77 4.37 -4.87
N MET A 123 -2.64 3.96 -5.45
CA MET A 123 -2.42 2.58 -5.88
C MET A 123 -0.97 2.16 -5.60
N THR A 124 -0.80 0.96 -5.06
CA THR A 124 0.51 0.42 -4.70
C THR A 124 1.26 -0.09 -5.92
N VAL A 125 2.55 0.24 -6.00
CA VAL A 125 3.48 -0.25 -7.01
C VAL A 125 4.72 -0.82 -6.33
N VAL A 126 5.10 -2.05 -6.71
CA VAL A 126 6.34 -2.71 -6.28
C VAL A 126 7.20 -2.98 -7.52
N PRO A 127 8.44 -2.44 -7.62
CA PRO A 127 9.27 -2.53 -8.82
C PRO A 127 9.75 -3.94 -9.21
N GLY A 128 9.49 -4.98 -8.38
CA GLY A 128 9.90 -6.36 -8.63
C GLY A 128 11.31 -6.67 -8.14
N LEU A 129 11.89 -7.78 -8.63
CA LEU A 129 13.20 -8.25 -8.19
C LEU A 129 14.35 -7.46 -8.82
N LYS A 130 15.50 -7.47 -8.13
CA LYS A 130 16.79 -7.06 -8.70
C LYS A 130 17.18 -7.99 -9.85
N ASP A 131 17.80 -7.43 -10.88
CA ASP A 131 18.57 -8.23 -11.84
C ASP A 131 20.03 -8.32 -11.38
N PHE A 132 20.40 -9.45 -10.80
CA PHE A 132 21.76 -9.66 -10.27
C PHE A 132 22.87 -9.65 -11.35
N ARG A 133 22.51 -9.59 -12.63
CA ARG A 133 23.45 -9.45 -13.76
C ARG A 133 23.74 -8.00 -14.13
N GLN A 134 23.04 -7.03 -13.51
CA GLN A 134 23.18 -5.62 -13.77
C GLN A 134 23.66 -4.85 -12.54
N ASN A 135 24.39 -3.76 -12.77
CA ASN A 135 24.72 -2.81 -11.71
C ASN A 135 23.46 -2.14 -11.17
N ILE A 136 23.43 -1.87 -9.85
CA ILE A 136 22.27 -1.28 -9.17
C ILE A 136 21.93 0.12 -9.69
N ASP A 137 22.93 0.89 -10.14
CA ASP A 137 22.70 2.24 -10.66
C ASP A 137 21.94 2.21 -11.98
N TYR A 138 22.27 1.27 -12.88
CA TYR A 138 21.48 1.07 -14.11
C TYR A 138 20.05 0.65 -13.79
N GLN A 139 19.86 -0.24 -12.84
CA GLN A 139 18.55 -0.67 -12.40
C GLN A 139 17.73 0.51 -11.85
N THR A 140 18.36 1.37 -11.07
CA THR A 140 17.72 2.58 -10.52
C THR A 140 17.24 3.50 -11.63
N VAL A 141 18.07 3.75 -12.64
CA VAL A 141 17.70 4.56 -13.81
C VAL A 141 16.55 3.92 -14.59
N ASN A 142 16.56 2.59 -14.77
CA ASN A 142 15.48 1.87 -15.45
C ASN A 142 14.14 2.05 -14.72
N VAL A 143 14.14 1.91 -13.39
CA VAL A 143 12.94 2.11 -12.55
C VAL A 143 12.47 3.55 -12.66
N ILE A 144 13.32 4.56 -12.48
CA ILE A 144 12.96 5.98 -12.58
C ILE A 144 12.32 6.28 -13.93
N ASN A 145 12.94 5.84 -15.04
CA ASN A 145 12.43 6.08 -16.38
C ASN A 145 11.06 5.44 -16.62
N THR A 146 10.83 4.26 -16.05
CA THR A 146 9.54 3.57 -16.15
C THR A 146 8.47 4.29 -15.34
N LEU A 147 8.81 4.71 -14.11
CA LEU A 147 7.89 5.43 -13.23
C LEU A 147 7.52 6.81 -13.80
N LYS A 148 8.44 7.52 -14.47
CA LYS A 148 8.13 8.78 -15.20
C LYS A 148 7.05 8.57 -16.25
N LYS A 149 7.17 7.53 -17.07
CA LYS A 149 6.15 7.19 -18.08
C LYS A 149 4.81 6.82 -17.43
N ALA A 150 4.84 6.17 -16.26
CA ALA A 150 3.63 5.87 -15.51
C ALA A 150 2.98 7.15 -14.94
N CYS A 151 3.78 8.13 -14.49
CA CYS A 151 3.29 9.44 -14.05
C CYS A 151 2.58 10.18 -15.18
N ASP A 152 3.15 10.20 -16.39
CA ASP A 152 2.51 10.81 -17.58
C ASP A 152 1.09 10.23 -17.82
N ILE A 153 0.89 8.96 -17.47
CA ILE A 153 -0.42 8.28 -17.59
C ILE A 153 -1.36 8.67 -16.46
N LEU A 154 -0.85 8.82 -15.23
CA LEU A 154 -1.66 8.98 -14.00
C LEU A 154 -2.02 10.44 -13.69
N GLU A 155 -1.11 11.38 -13.96
CA GLU A 155 -1.27 12.81 -13.66
C GLU A 155 -2.57 13.41 -14.20
N PRO A 156 -2.99 13.15 -15.46
CA PRO A 156 -4.24 13.68 -15.99
C PRO A 156 -5.48 13.22 -15.22
N HIS A 157 -5.35 12.19 -14.39
CA HIS A 157 -6.43 11.61 -13.60
C HIS A 157 -6.33 11.95 -12.10
N GLY A 158 -5.29 12.69 -11.68
CA GLY A 158 -5.05 13.00 -10.27
C GLY A 158 -4.76 11.77 -9.40
N LEU A 159 -4.31 10.66 -10.01
CA LEU A 159 -4.00 9.41 -9.34
C LEU A 159 -2.54 9.39 -8.90
N ILE A 160 -2.28 8.75 -7.77
CA ILE A 160 -0.96 8.65 -7.18
C ILE A 160 -0.56 7.18 -7.06
N MET A 161 0.49 6.76 -7.76
CA MET A 161 1.15 5.51 -7.43
C MET A 161 2.02 5.73 -6.20
N VAL A 162 1.92 4.83 -5.24
CA VAL A 162 2.75 4.82 -4.04
C VAL A 162 3.67 3.62 -4.12
N ILE A 163 4.98 3.88 -4.28
CA ILE A 163 6.00 2.83 -4.35
C ILE A 163 6.30 2.32 -2.94
N GLU A 164 6.31 1.01 -2.77
CA GLU A 164 6.43 0.37 -1.47
C GLU A 164 7.78 -0.32 -1.30
N PRO A 165 8.66 0.17 -0.40
CA PRO A 165 9.84 -0.56 0.04
C PRO A 165 9.44 -1.72 0.95
N LEU A 166 9.88 -2.94 0.61
CA LEU A 166 9.53 -4.16 1.33
C LEU A 166 10.76 -4.82 1.93
N ASN A 167 10.65 -5.34 3.16
CA ASN A 167 11.78 -5.94 3.88
C ASN A 167 12.31 -7.21 3.20
N PHE A 168 13.63 -7.39 3.30
CA PHE A 168 14.35 -8.52 2.69
C PHE A 168 13.97 -9.88 3.27
N LYS A 169 13.49 -9.92 4.51
CA LYS A 169 13.20 -11.15 5.23
C LYS A 169 11.93 -11.81 4.72
N SER A 170 10.89 -11.00 4.50
CA SER A 170 9.61 -11.49 3.93
C SER A 170 9.65 -11.57 2.40
N HIS A 171 10.43 -10.71 1.75
CA HIS A 171 10.49 -10.55 0.29
C HIS A 171 11.94 -10.49 -0.20
N PRO A 172 12.69 -11.62 -0.16
CA PRO A 172 14.10 -11.63 -0.54
C PRO A 172 14.30 -11.32 -2.02
N GLY A 173 15.31 -10.51 -2.33
CA GLY A 173 15.71 -10.21 -3.70
C GLY A 173 14.96 -9.06 -4.37
N LEU A 174 14.04 -8.38 -3.69
CA LEU A 174 13.38 -7.18 -4.24
C LEU A 174 14.37 -6.05 -4.51
N PHE A 175 14.07 -5.25 -5.53
CA PHE A 175 14.86 -4.07 -5.88
C PHE A 175 14.68 -2.95 -4.85
N LEU A 176 13.45 -2.64 -4.47
CA LEU A 176 13.12 -1.55 -3.55
C LEU A 176 12.90 -2.09 -2.14
N THR A 177 13.78 -1.72 -1.21
CA THR A 177 13.74 -2.25 0.15
C THR A 177 13.86 -1.18 1.24
N GLU A 178 14.42 -0.01 0.93
CA GLU A 178 14.74 1.02 1.93
C GLU A 178 14.03 2.34 1.65
N SER A 179 13.65 3.04 2.72
CA SER A 179 12.97 4.34 2.59
C SER A 179 13.85 5.43 1.96
N PRO A 180 15.18 5.54 2.23
CA PRO A 180 16.03 6.50 1.53
C PRO A 180 16.15 6.21 0.02
N GLN A 181 16.13 4.93 -0.37
CA GLN A 181 16.12 4.54 -1.79
C GLN A 181 14.82 5.01 -2.45
N ALA A 182 13.66 4.75 -1.83
CA ALA A 182 12.37 5.21 -2.34
C ALA A 182 12.30 6.73 -2.46
N ASN A 183 12.79 7.46 -1.43
CA ASN A 183 12.85 8.91 -1.41
C ASN A 183 13.68 9.46 -2.58
N SER A 184 14.85 8.88 -2.82
CA SER A 184 15.73 9.28 -3.93
C SER A 184 15.07 9.03 -5.29
N ILE A 185 14.35 7.91 -5.45
CA ILE A 185 13.60 7.59 -6.66
C ILE A 185 12.46 8.58 -6.86
N CYS A 186 11.62 8.84 -5.84
CA CYS A 186 10.51 9.79 -5.95
C CYS A 186 11.00 11.19 -6.32
N LYS A 187 12.07 11.68 -5.69
CA LYS A 187 12.70 12.97 -6.04
C LYS A 187 13.23 13.00 -7.47
N ALA A 188 13.83 11.90 -7.95
CA ALA A 188 14.34 11.82 -9.32
C ALA A 188 13.23 11.68 -10.38
N VAL A 189 12.10 11.07 -10.02
CA VAL A 189 10.88 11.04 -10.84
C VAL A 189 10.27 12.43 -10.93
N ASP A 190 10.26 13.18 -9.84
CA ASP A 190 9.80 14.57 -9.74
C ASP A 190 8.34 14.75 -10.19
N SER A 191 7.44 13.94 -9.61
CA SER A 191 6.01 13.97 -9.93
C SER A 191 5.15 13.81 -8.69
N SER A 192 4.03 14.54 -8.64
CA SER A 192 3.01 14.37 -7.61
C SER A 192 2.27 13.03 -7.70
N SER A 193 2.38 12.33 -8.83
CA SER A 193 1.79 11.01 -9.07
C SER A 193 2.72 9.84 -8.71
N CYS A 194 3.93 10.10 -8.18
CA CYS A 194 4.85 9.10 -7.67
C CYS A 194 5.29 9.46 -6.25
N LYS A 195 4.82 8.73 -5.27
CA LYS A 195 5.08 8.97 -3.85
C LYS A 195 5.41 7.65 -3.14
N ILE A 196 5.73 7.72 -1.84
CA ILE A 196 6.07 6.56 -1.03
C ILE A 196 4.84 6.06 -0.29
N LEU A 197 4.65 4.75 -0.27
CA LEU A 197 3.92 4.04 0.75
C LEU A 197 4.94 3.62 1.82
N PHE A 198 4.86 4.22 2.99
CA PHE A 198 5.72 3.88 4.12
C PHE A 198 5.01 2.83 5.00
N ASP A 199 5.37 1.55 4.83
CA ASP A 199 4.88 0.48 5.71
C ASP A 199 5.82 0.36 6.93
N VAL A 200 5.32 0.78 8.08
CA VAL A 200 6.08 0.83 9.34
C VAL A 200 6.61 -0.57 9.74
N TYR A 201 5.81 -1.62 9.50
CA TYR A 201 6.24 -2.99 9.76
C TYR A 201 7.43 -3.40 8.89
N HIS A 202 7.36 -3.11 7.58
CA HIS A 202 8.44 -3.43 6.67
C HIS A 202 9.71 -2.66 7.00
N GLN A 203 9.61 -1.38 7.28
CA GLN A 203 10.78 -0.56 7.57
C GLN A 203 11.37 -0.84 8.95
N GLN A 204 10.57 -1.26 9.94
CA GLN A 204 11.11 -1.74 11.21
C GLN A 204 12.07 -2.93 11.02
N ILE A 205 11.69 -3.89 10.20
CA ILE A 205 12.51 -5.09 9.93
C ILE A 205 13.73 -4.76 9.06
N GLN A 206 13.56 -3.88 8.08
CA GLN A 206 14.56 -3.59 7.07
C GLN A 206 15.66 -2.67 7.58
N GLU A 207 15.30 -1.57 8.24
CA GLU A 207 16.24 -0.51 8.56
C GLU A 207 16.09 0.03 9.99
N GLY A 208 14.96 -0.18 10.65
CA GLY A 208 14.70 0.46 11.95
C GLY A 208 14.72 1.98 11.86
N ASN A 209 15.13 2.67 12.94
CA ASN A 209 15.30 4.14 12.94
C ASN A 209 14.09 4.89 12.35
N LEU A 210 12.88 4.41 12.65
CA LEU A 210 11.64 4.77 11.95
C LEU A 210 11.37 6.28 11.92
N ILE A 211 11.43 6.95 13.08
CA ILE A 211 11.06 8.38 13.17
C ILE A 211 11.99 9.25 12.32
N PRO A 212 13.35 9.19 12.45
CA PRO A 212 14.23 9.95 11.58
C PRO A 212 14.08 9.64 10.09
N ASN A 213 13.78 8.38 9.73
CA ASN A 213 13.55 7.98 8.34
C ASN A 213 12.23 8.56 7.80
N ILE A 214 11.16 8.56 8.60
CA ILE A 214 9.89 9.21 8.25
C ILE A 214 10.11 10.72 8.04
N GLU A 215 10.79 11.39 8.98
CA GLU A 215 11.10 12.83 8.87
C GLU A 215 11.90 13.16 7.59
N SER A 216 12.91 12.35 7.28
CA SER A 216 13.75 12.53 6.09
C SER A 216 13.01 12.32 4.76
N CYS A 217 11.98 11.50 4.77
CA CYS A 217 11.18 11.15 3.59
C CYS A 217 9.83 11.88 3.53
N TRP A 218 9.51 12.72 4.50
CA TRP A 218 8.17 13.26 4.75
C TRP A 218 7.50 13.84 3.51
N ASP A 219 8.21 14.65 2.73
CA ASP A 219 7.68 15.32 1.55
C ASP A 219 7.30 14.35 0.42
N GLU A 220 7.84 13.13 0.45
CA GLU A 220 7.57 12.11 -0.54
C GLU A 220 6.60 11.01 -0.03
N ILE A 221 6.24 10.99 1.25
CA ILE A 221 5.28 10.02 1.79
C ILE A 221 3.84 10.48 1.50
N ALA A 222 3.06 9.64 0.83
CA ALA A 222 1.64 9.90 0.58
C ALA A 222 0.71 8.90 1.26
N TYR A 223 1.23 7.80 1.78
CA TYR A 223 0.45 6.76 2.42
C TYR A 223 1.26 6.01 3.46
N PHE A 224 0.62 5.67 4.59
CA PHE A 224 1.21 4.81 5.62
C PHE A 224 0.48 3.47 5.69
N GLN A 225 1.23 2.39 5.86
CA GLN A 225 0.69 1.13 6.36
C GLN A 225 1.30 0.83 7.72
N ILE A 226 0.52 0.17 8.57
CA ILE A 226 0.89 -0.13 9.95
C ILE A 226 0.64 -1.60 10.26
N GLY A 227 1.54 -2.17 11.01
CA GLY A 227 1.48 -3.51 11.58
C GLY A 227 2.62 -3.65 12.56
N ASP A 228 2.44 -4.40 13.64
CA ASP A 228 3.48 -4.51 14.65
C ASP A 228 4.45 -5.65 14.37
N ASN A 229 5.69 -5.50 14.80
CA ASN A 229 6.73 -6.52 14.72
C ASN A 229 7.03 -7.03 16.14
N PRO A 230 7.17 -8.34 16.33
CA PRO A 230 7.06 -9.42 15.35
C PRO A 230 5.63 -9.83 15.02
N GLY A 231 5.46 -10.44 13.86
CA GLY A 231 4.22 -11.16 13.48
C GLY A 231 3.22 -10.38 12.64
N ARG A 232 3.46 -9.08 12.38
CA ARG A 232 2.58 -8.19 11.61
C ARG A 232 1.15 -8.15 12.18
N ASN A 233 1.06 -8.16 13.51
CA ASN A 233 -0.19 -8.05 14.24
C ASN A 233 -0.62 -6.58 14.39
N GLU A 234 -1.69 -6.36 15.17
CA GLU A 234 -2.21 -5.02 15.44
C GLU A 234 -1.19 -4.14 16.20
N PRO A 235 -1.20 -2.82 16.00
CA PRO A 235 -0.38 -1.87 16.74
C PRO A 235 -0.48 -2.08 18.27
N TYR A 236 0.66 -1.90 18.97
CA TYR A 236 0.84 -2.13 20.42
C TYR A 236 0.89 -3.61 20.85
N SER A 237 0.91 -4.56 19.93
CA SER A 237 1.10 -5.97 20.24
C SER A 237 2.57 -6.42 20.20
N GLY A 238 3.46 -5.61 19.66
CA GLY A 238 4.87 -5.92 19.45
C GLY A 238 5.84 -4.87 20.00
N GLU A 239 6.92 -4.61 19.28
CA GLU A 239 8.04 -3.76 19.69
C GLU A 239 7.95 -2.30 19.20
N ILE A 240 7.01 -1.99 18.28
CA ILE A 240 6.92 -0.68 17.66
C ILE A 240 6.15 0.29 18.58
N ASN A 241 6.75 1.43 18.89
CA ASN A 241 6.09 2.45 19.69
C ASN A 241 5.27 3.41 18.81
N TYR A 242 4.08 3.01 18.43
CA TYR A 242 3.18 3.79 17.59
C TYR A 242 2.75 5.13 18.19
N LYS A 243 2.74 5.25 19.53
CA LYS A 243 2.46 6.53 20.20
C LYS A 243 3.51 7.61 19.92
N ASN A 244 4.73 7.20 19.60
CA ASN A 244 5.80 8.16 19.28
C ASN A 244 5.91 8.42 17.78
N ILE A 245 5.30 7.58 16.93
CA ILE A 245 5.29 7.75 15.47
C ILE A 245 4.19 8.70 15.04
N PHE A 246 3.02 8.64 15.66
CA PHE A 246 1.84 9.45 15.41
C PHE A 246 1.45 10.28 16.65
#